data_919a0bf2d914a7dfe7eb7677a5c144b6
#
_entry.id   919a0bf2d914a7dfe7eb7677a5c144b6
#
_cell.length_a   1.000
_cell.length_b   1.000
_cell.length_c   1.000
_cell.angle_alpha   90.00
_cell.angle_beta   90.00
_cell.angle_gamma   90.00
#
_symmetry.space_group_name_H-M   'P 1'
#
loop_
_entity.id
_entity.type
_entity.pdbx_description
1 polymer ?
#
loop_
_entity_poly.entity_id
_entity_poly.type
_entity_poly.pdbx_seq_one_letter_code
_entity_poly.pdbx_strand_id
1 'polypeptide(L)'
;MIRRGRLPQCLGRRVVPQWKPRGRVRVDLTWLQRWYRTLDELLPHQARIETDLFARLRDRFTLAVELVFYDLTSPYFEGTGPADFAVHGYSRDGKPRHRQVLVGVVMINGWPIAHHVIRGNRHDDQTVGEVLRDLERRFGLRRIIFVGDRGMVTTANRAGLTARRHGYLVGLHRARRSSP
;
A
#
# COMPACT_ATOMS: atom_id res chain seq x y z
N MET A 1 -0.62 0.66 20.10
CA MET A 1 -1.83 1.44 19.70
C MET A 1 -1.55 2.04 18.32
N ILE A 2 -2.19 1.54 17.27
CA ILE A 2 -2.02 2.03 15.90
C ILE A 2 -3.02 3.17 15.71
N ARG A 3 -2.55 4.42 15.62
CA ARG A 3 -3.41 5.54 15.24
C ARG A 3 -3.54 5.58 13.72
N ARG A 4 -4.78 5.61 13.26
CA ARG A 4 -5.13 5.77 11.84
C ARG A 4 -4.72 7.16 11.35
N GLY A 5 -3.73 7.24 10.47
CA GLY A 5 -3.52 8.41 9.62
C GLY A 5 -4.72 8.63 8.71
N ARG A 6 -5.01 9.87 8.35
CA ARG A 6 -6.11 10.20 7.42
C ARG A 6 -5.79 9.64 6.04
N LEU A 7 -6.66 8.80 5.52
CA LEU A 7 -6.66 8.42 4.11
C LEU A 7 -6.78 9.68 3.24
N PRO A 8 -6.05 9.78 2.12
CA PRO A 8 -6.17 10.91 1.21
C PRO A 8 -7.61 11.02 0.66
N GLN A 9 -8.12 12.25 0.60
CA GLN A 9 -9.48 12.60 0.17
C GLN A 9 -9.70 12.51 -1.35
N CYS A 10 -9.17 11.52 -2.03
CA CYS A 10 -9.25 11.41 -3.50
C CYS A 10 -10.27 10.41 -4.03
N LEU A 11 -11.03 9.76 -3.18
CA LEU A 11 -12.15 8.91 -3.62
C LEU A 11 -13.45 9.52 -3.12
N GLY A 12 -14.30 9.88 -4.09
CA GLY A 12 -15.57 10.56 -3.89
C GLY A 12 -16.35 9.98 -2.71
N ARG A 13 -17.03 10.87 -1.98
CA ARG A 13 -17.83 10.62 -0.77
C ARG A 13 -18.67 9.33 -0.85
N ARG A 14 -18.07 8.17 -0.61
CA ARG A 14 -18.79 7.06 -0.02
C ARG A 14 -18.79 7.29 1.47
N VAL A 15 -19.92 7.63 2.02
CA VAL A 15 -20.18 7.67 3.45
C VAL A 15 -19.90 6.26 3.97
N VAL A 16 -18.69 6.04 4.48
CA VAL A 16 -18.43 4.86 5.30
C VAL A 16 -19.22 5.10 6.58
N PRO A 17 -20.17 4.24 6.93
CA PRO A 17 -20.91 4.39 8.17
C PRO A 17 -19.89 4.48 9.31
N GLN A 18 -19.84 5.61 10.00
CA GLN A 18 -19.04 5.74 11.21
C GLN A 18 -19.70 4.87 12.28
N TRP A 19 -19.24 3.64 12.40
CA TRP A 19 -19.60 2.80 13.52
C TRP A 19 -19.04 3.44 14.80
N LYS A 20 -19.91 4.13 15.54
CA LYS A 20 -19.61 4.60 16.90
C LYS A 20 -20.16 3.55 17.86
N PRO A 21 -19.30 2.80 18.58
CA PRO A 21 -19.79 1.90 19.60
C PRO A 21 -20.53 2.72 20.65
N ARG A 22 -21.82 2.45 20.83
CA ARG A 22 -22.59 2.98 21.95
C ARG A 22 -22.20 2.20 23.19
N GLY A 23 -21.37 2.81 24.06
CA GLY A 23 -20.93 2.22 25.33
C GLY A 23 -19.42 1.94 25.39
N ARG A 24 -18.91 1.83 26.62
CA ARG A 24 -17.53 1.36 26.88
C ARG A 24 -17.47 -0.11 26.52
N VAL A 25 -16.90 -0.44 25.37
CA VAL A 25 -16.54 -1.83 25.03
C VAL A 25 -15.40 -2.20 25.97
N ARG A 26 -15.65 -3.03 26.99
CA ARG A 26 -14.59 -3.73 27.71
C ARG A 26 -13.95 -4.68 26.69
N VAL A 27 -12.78 -4.33 26.20
CA VAL A 27 -11.98 -5.25 25.39
C VAL A 27 -11.43 -6.29 26.35
N ASP A 28 -11.99 -7.48 26.32
CA ASP A 28 -11.41 -8.62 27.02
C ASP A 28 -10.06 -8.94 26.35
N LEU A 29 -8.98 -8.95 27.13
CA LEU A 29 -7.64 -9.25 26.65
C LEU A 29 -7.53 -10.64 25.99
N THR A 30 -8.37 -11.58 26.37
CA THR A 30 -8.45 -12.91 25.74
C THR A 30 -8.94 -12.84 24.30
N TRP A 31 -9.88 -11.94 23.99
CA TRP A 31 -10.33 -11.69 22.63
C TRP A 31 -9.22 -11.05 21.78
N LEU A 32 -8.51 -10.08 22.34
CA LEU A 32 -7.39 -9.44 21.65
C LEU A 32 -6.29 -10.45 21.28
N GLN A 33 -5.93 -11.35 22.21
CA GLN A 33 -4.96 -12.42 21.96
C GLN A 33 -5.42 -13.39 20.85
N ARG A 34 -6.72 -13.74 20.82
CA ARG A 34 -7.28 -14.59 19.75
C ARG A 34 -7.16 -13.91 18.40
N TRP A 35 -7.43 -12.60 18.29
CA TRP A 35 -7.27 -11.86 17.05
C TRP A 35 -5.84 -11.87 16.54
N TYR A 36 -4.86 -11.64 17.43
CA TYR A 36 -3.45 -11.69 17.04
C TYR A 36 -3.04 -13.10 16.60
N ARG A 37 -3.42 -14.15 17.31
CA ARG A 37 -3.15 -15.54 16.90
C ARG A 37 -3.75 -15.86 15.53
N THR A 38 -4.98 -15.41 15.25
CA THR A 38 -5.58 -15.59 13.93
C THR A 38 -4.78 -14.88 12.83
N LEU A 39 -4.28 -13.68 13.10
CA LEU A 39 -3.41 -12.97 12.15
C LEU A 39 -2.08 -13.69 11.95
N ASP A 40 -1.48 -14.24 13.00
CA ASP A 40 -0.26 -15.04 12.91
C ASP A 40 -0.48 -16.31 12.08
N GLU A 41 -1.63 -16.96 12.21
CA GLU A 41 -2.02 -18.12 11.40
C GLU A 41 -2.28 -17.74 9.92
N LEU A 42 -2.81 -16.56 9.65
CA LEU A 42 -3.09 -16.09 8.28
C LEU A 42 -1.83 -15.64 7.54
N LEU A 43 -0.84 -15.11 8.26
CA LEU A 43 0.37 -14.52 7.67
C LEU A 43 1.11 -15.46 6.71
N PRO A 44 1.35 -16.75 7.00
CA PRO A 44 2.00 -17.68 6.06
C PRO A 44 1.20 -17.92 4.78
N HIS A 45 -0.11 -17.65 4.81
CA HIS A 45 -1.03 -17.88 3.71
C HIS A 45 -1.33 -16.61 2.90
N GLN A 46 -0.77 -15.45 3.30
CA GLN A 46 -1.05 -14.15 2.67
C GLN A 46 -0.96 -14.20 1.14
N ALA A 47 0.17 -14.65 0.60
CA ALA A 47 0.39 -14.67 -0.85
C ALA A 47 -0.64 -15.54 -1.59
N ARG A 48 -1.03 -16.67 -1.01
CA ARG A 48 -2.05 -17.56 -1.56
C ARG A 48 -3.43 -16.92 -1.53
N ILE A 49 -3.80 -16.32 -0.41
CA ILE A 49 -5.10 -15.63 -0.25
C ILE A 49 -5.23 -14.50 -1.27
N GLU A 50 -4.19 -13.68 -1.43
CA GLU A 50 -4.17 -12.59 -2.40
C GLU A 50 -4.31 -13.10 -3.83
N THR A 51 -3.59 -14.16 -4.19
CA THR A 51 -3.66 -14.77 -5.53
C THR A 51 -5.04 -15.38 -5.81
N ASP A 52 -5.62 -16.09 -4.84
CA ASP A 52 -6.96 -16.68 -4.96
C ASP A 52 -8.05 -15.61 -5.10
N LEU A 53 -7.93 -14.51 -4.32
CA LEU A 53 -8.84 -13.36 -4.44
C LEU A 53 -8.74 -12.70 -5.81
N PHE A 54 -7.53 -12.49 -6.30
CA PHE A 54 -7.32 -11.92 -7.64
C PHE A 54 -7.90 -12.81 -8.74
N ALA A 55 -7.71 -14.13 -8.69
CA ALA A 55 -8.28 -15.07 -9.67
C ALA A 55 -9.81 -14.94 -9.71
N ARG A 56 -10.46 -14.90 -8.55
CA ARG A 56 -11.92 -14.74 -8.45
C ARG A 56 -12.41 -13.38 -8.98
N LEU A 57 -11.64 -12.30 -8.76
CA LEU A 57 -11.95 -10.98 -9.31
C LEU A 57 -11.83 -10.97 -10.83
N ARG A 58 -10.77 -11.57 -11.38
CA ARG A 58 -10.55 -11.67 -12.82
C ARG A 58 -11.64 -12.45 -13.52
N ASP A 59 -12.11 -13.55 -12.94
CA ASP A 59 -13.18 -14.38 -13.49
C ASP A 59 -14.54 -13.67 -13.53
N ARG A 60 -14.77 -12.77 -12.57
CA ARG A 60 -16.03 -12.00 -12.49
C ARG A 60 -16.04 -10.73 -13.34
N PHE A 61 -14.89 -10.15 -13.57
CA PHE A 61 -14.74 -8.88 -14.28
C PHE A 61 -13.79 -9.09 -15.45
N THR A 62 -14.29 -8.94 -16.68
CA THR A 62 -13.45 -8.95 -17.89
C THR A 62 -12.52 -7.73 -17.84
N LEU A 63 -11.31 -7.91 -17.32
CA LEU A 63 -10.32 -6.84 -17.17
C LEU A 63 -9.56 -6.68 -18.49
N ALA A 64 -10.03 -5.79 -19.36
CA ALA A 64 -9.40 -5.53 -20.67
C ALA A 64 -8.10 -4.71 -20.55
N VAL A 65 -7.98 -3.85 -19.53
CA VAL A 65 -6.77 -3.05 -19.22
C VAL A 65 -6.55 -3.06 -17.72
N GLU A 66 -5.37 -3.47 -17.32
CA GLU A 66 -4.99 -3.57 -15.91
C GLU A 66 -4.41 -2.25 -15.42
N LEU A 67 -5.30 -1.38 -14.94
CA LEU A 67 -4.94 -0.14 -14.27
C LEU A 67 -4.54 -0.45 -12.82
N VAL A 68 -3.24 -0.39 -12.56
CA VAL A 68 -2.67 -0.71 -11.26
C VAL A 68 -2.37 0.57 -10.49
N PHE A 69 -3.05 0.77 -9.39
CA PHE A 69 -2.75 1.82 -8.42
C PHE A 69 -1.85 1.26 -7.33
N TYR A 70 -0.78 1.97 -7.03
CA TYR A 70 0.10 1.66 -5.93
C TYR A 70 0.26 2.90 -5.04
N ASP A 71 -0.05 2.74 -3.77
CA ASP A 71 0.07 3.80 -2.76
C ASP A 71 0.80 3.29 -1.53
N LEU A 72 1.64 4.16 -0.96
CA LEU A 72 2.40 3.91 0.24
C LEU A 72 1.94 4.81 1.38
N THR A 73 1.74 4.20 2.53
CA THR A 73 1.53 4.92 3.80
C THR A 73 2.63 4.54 4.80
N SER A 74 2.90 5.42 5.76
CA SER A 74 3.94 5.24 6.78
C SER A 74 3.37 5.25 8.19
N PRO A 75 2.62 4.20 8.62
CA PRO A 75 2.16 4.11 9.99
C PRO A 75 3.34 4.05 10.95
N TYR A 76 3.22 4.76 12.09
CA TYR A 76 4.25 4.81 13.11
C TYR A 76 3.83 4.08 14.39
N PHE A 77 4.82 3.67 15.17
CA PHE A 77 4.64 3.03 16.46
C PHE A 77 4.84 4.04 17.60
N GLU A 78 3.97 4.03 18.59
CA GLU A 78 4.17 4.78 19.84
C GLU A 78 5.16 4.07 20.80
N GLY A 79 5.76 2.96 20.36
CA GLY A 79 6.77 2.16 21.03
C GLY A 79 7.88 1.76 20.06
N THR A 80 8.62 0.70 20.41
CA THR A 80 9.75 0.22 19.60
C THR A 80 9.32 -0.43 18.30
N GLY A 81 8.11 -1.02 18.23
CA GLY A 81 7.65 -1.80 17.09
C GLY A 81 8.52 -3.04 16.81
N PRO A 82 8.23 -3.81 15.75
CA PRO A 82 9.03 -4.96 15.35
C PRO A 82 10.42 -4.51 14.85
N ALA A 83 11.50 -5.08 15.43
CA ALA A 83 12.88 -4.63 15.23
C ALA A 83 13.33 -4.69 13.75
N ASP A 84 12.83 -5.70 13.01
CA ASP A 84 13.23 -5.93 11.62
C ASP A 84 12.64 -4.93 10.63
N PHE A 85 11.48 -4.35 10.94
CA PHE A 85 10.72 -3.48 10.05
C PHE A 85 10.56 -2.05 10.56
N ALA A 86 10.37 -1.88 11.88
CA ALA A 86 10.13 -0.58 12.48
C ALA A 86 11.46 0.18 12.68
N VAL A 87 11.70 1.15 11.83
CA VAL A 87 12.89 2.00 11.86
C VAL A 87 12.50 3.46 11.65
N HIS A 88 13.41 4.38 12.01
CA HIS A 88 13.22 5.80 11.70
C HIS A 88 13.36 6.03 10.21
N GLY A 89 12.48 6.86 9.64
CA GLY A 89 12.47 7.20 8.24
C GLY A 89 11.73 8.51 7.99
N TYR A 90 11.43 8.80 6.73
CA TYR A 90 10.65 9.98 6.37
C TYR A 90 9.20 9.80 6.82
N SER A 91 8.80 10.59 7.82
CA SER A 91 7.44 10.52 8.38
C SER A 91 6.48 11.46 7.63
N ARG A 92 5.50 10.89 6.93
CA ARG A 92 4.42 11.64 6.26
C ARG A 92 3.48 12.32 7.26
N ASP A 93 3.39 11.77 8.48
CA ASP A 93 2.52 12.28 9.55
C ASP A 93 3.22 13.30 10.46
N GLY A 94 4.43 13.76 10.11
CA GLY A 94 5.18 14.73 10.90
C GLY A 94 5.68 14.18 12.25
N LYS A 95 5.92 12.88 12.35
CA LYS A 95 6.38 12.18 13.56
C LYS A 95 7.79 11.58 13.41
N PRO A 96 8.85 12.39 13.15
CA PRO A 96 10.18 11.89 12.81
C PRO A 96 10.87 11.15 13.96
N ARG A 97 10.40 11.34 15.21
CA ARG A 97 10.95 10.66 16.39
C ARG A 97 10.37 9.26 16.62
N HIS A 98 9.38 8.84 15.84
CA HIS A 98 8.75 7.55 15.96
C HIS A 98 9.30 6.59 14.92
N ARG A 99 9.46 5.33 15.30
CA ARG A 99 9.75 4.27 14.33
C ARG A 99 8.51 4.00 13.51
N GLN A 100 8.69 3.71 12.24
CA GLN A 100 7.61 3.50 11.28
C GLN A 100 7.88 2.27 10.42
N VAL A 101 6.85 1.79 9.78
CA VAL A 101 6.91 0.86 8.65
C VAL A 101 6.26 1.51 7.45
N LEU A 102 6.60 1.06 6.25
CA LEU A 102 5.84 1.41 5.06
C LEU A 102 4.86 0.29 4.76
N VAL A 103 3.64 0.67 4.45
CA VAL A 103 2.60 -0.27 3.98
C VAL A 103 2.18 0.17 2.59
N GLY A 104 2.49 -0.68 1.61
CA GLY A 104 2.09 -0.48 0.23
C GLY A 104 0.84 -1.28 -0.09
N VAL A 105 -0.14 -0.66 -0.74
CA VAL A 105 -1.35 -1.33 -1.21
C VAL A 105 -1.41 -1.27 -2.72
N VAL A 106 -1.61 -2.42 -3.34
CA VAL A 106 -1.80 -2.55 -4.78
C VAL A 106 -3.29 -2.76 -5.06
N MET A 107 -3.84 -1.93 -5.92
CA MET A 107 -5.25 -1.99 -6.30
C MET A 107 -5.39 -2.10 -7.83
N ILE A 108 -6.32 -2.94 -8.27
CA ILE A 108 -6.74 -3.01 -9.69
C ILE A 108 -8.22 -2.66 -9.77
N ASN A 109 -8.55 -1.68 -10.60
CA ASN A 109 -9.93 -1.23 -10.82
C ASN A 109 -10.70 -0.93 -9.51
N GLY A 110 -10.00 -0.39 -8.51
CA GLY A 110 -10.56 -0.07 -7.20
C GLY A 110 -10.61 -1.23 -6.20
N TRP A 111 -10.14 -2.43 -6.57
CA TRP A 111 -10.06 -3.59 -5.69
C TRP A 111 -8.63 -3.80 -5.17
N PRO A 112 -8.40 -3.88 -3.86
CA PRO A 112 -7.10 -4.22 -3.31
C PRO A 112 -6.81 -5.70 -3.61
N ILE A 113 -5.65 -5.97 -4.22
CA ILE A 113 -5.24 -7.32 -4.59
C ILE A 113 -4.02 -7.80 -3.84
N ALA A 114 -3.17 -6.89 -3.39
CA ALA A 114 -1.97 -7.21 -2.64
C ALA A 114 -1.58 -6.08 -1.69
N HIS A 115 -0.83 -6.43 -0.67
CA HIS A 115 -0.17 -5.46 0.19
C HIS A 115 1.26 -5.88 0.50
N HIS A 116 2.10 -4.90 0.79
CA HIS A 116 3.51 -5.08 1.13
C HIS A 116 3.83 -4.32 2.41
N VAL A 117 4.48 -4.99 3.36
CA VAL A 117 5.05 -4.34 4.54
C VAL A 117 6.55 -4.23 4.33
N ILE A 118 7.07 -3.01 4.38
CA ILE A 118 8.42 -2.66 3.99
C ILE A 118 9.07 -1.89 5.15
N ARG A 119 10.40 -2.00 5.28
CA ARG A 119 11.14 -1.23 6.30
C ARG A 119 10.88 0.25 6.17
N GLY A 120 10.67 0.91 7.32
CA GLY A 120 10.25 2.31 7.38
C GLY A 120 11.24 3.35 6.84
N ASN A 121 12.49 2.98 6.55
CA ASN A 121 13.50 3.87 5.97
C ASN A 121 13.70 3.71 4.45
N ARG A 122 12.89 2.88 3.79
CA ARG A 122 12.96 2.75 2.33
C ARG A 122 12.35 3.99 1.66
N HIS A 123 12.94 4.40 0.53
CA HIS A 123 12.35 5.42 -0.33
C HIS A 123 11.28 4.80 -1.25
N ASP A 124 10.26 5.58 -1.57
CA ASP A 124 9.10 5.13 -2.34
C ASP A 124 9.50 4.57 -3.71
N ASP A 125 10.44 5.25 -4.37
CA ASP A 125 10.95 4.85 -5.68
C ASP A 125 11.65 3.49 -5.68
N GLN A 126 12.28 3.10 -4.57
CA GLN A 126 12.96 1.80 -4.45
C GLN A 126 11.99 0.63 -4.38
N THR A 127 10.73 0.88 -4.01
CA THR A 127 9.72 -0.17 -3.84
C THR A 127 9.04 -0.56 -5.14
N VAL A 128 8.97 0.33 -6.11
CA VAL A 128 8.25 0.15 -7.38
C VAL A 128 8.74 -1.09 -8.14
N GLY A 129 10.05 -1.27 -8.26
CA GLY A 129 10.62 -2.41 -8.98
C GLY A 129 10.32 -3.76 -8.33
N GLU A 130 10.23 -3.81 -7.00
CA GLU A 130 9.88 -5.02 -6.25
C GLU A 130 8.40 -5.38 -6.45
N VAL A 131 7.54 -4.38 -6.35
CA VAL A 131 6.10 -4.54 -6.57
C VAL A 131 5.80 -5.00 -7.99
N LEU A 132 6.42 -4.40 -9.01
CA LEU A 132 6.23 -4.81 -10.40
C LEU A 132 6.62 -6.28 -10.62
N ARG A 133 7.78 -6.71 -10.10
CA ARG A 133 8.21 -8.12 -10.19
C ARG A 133 7.22 -9.06 -9.49
N ASP A 134 6.67 -8.63 -8.37
CA ASP A 134 5.69 -9.41 -7.63
C ASP A 134 4.38 -9.55 -8.40
N LEU A 135 3.91 -8.47 -9.02
CA LEU A 135 2.71 -8.46 -9.86
C LEU A 135 2.86 -9.37 -11.08
N GLU A 136 4.01 -9.33 -11.75
CA GLU A 136 4.31 -10.22 -12.87
C GLU A 136 4.33 -11.68 -12.44
N ARG A 137 5.00 -11.99 -11.32
CA ARG A 137 5.23 -13.36 -10.85
C ARG A 137 3.99 -14.00 -10.25
N ARG A 138 3.28 -13.29 -9.34
CA ARG A 138 2.15 -13.85 -8.60
C ARG A 138 0.81 -13.75 -9.34
N PHE A 139 0.63 -12.67 -10.08
CA PHE A 139 -0.66 -12.36 -10.71
C PHE A 139 -0.62 -12.49 -12.24
N GLY A 140 0.54 -12.76 -12.84
CA GLY A 140 0.69 -12.93 -14.28
C GLY A 140 0.42 -11.66 -15.08
N LEU A 141 0.53 -10.48 -14.46
CA LEU A 141 0.25 -9.18 -15.07
C LEU A 141 1.39 -8.78 -16.00
N ARG A 142 1.17 -8.88 -17.32
CA ARG A 142 2.23 -8.64 -18.33
C ARG A 142 2.18 -7.26 -18.96
N ARG A 143 1.03 -6.59 -18.91
CA ARG A 143 0.83 -5.27 -19.50
C ARG A 143 -0.11 -4.46 -18.62
N ILE A 144 0.45 -3.55 -17.85
CA ILE A 144 -0.27 -2.70 -16.91
C ILE A 144 -0.05 -1.23 -17.22
N ILE A 145 -0.95 -0.38 -16.73
CA ILE A 145 -0.71 1.05 -16.57
C ILE A 145 -0.50 1.31 -15.09
N PHE A 146 0.73 1.58 -14.69
CA PHE A 146 1.10 1.86 -13.31
C PHE A 146 0.70 3.30 -12.94
N VAL A 147 -0.08 3.44 -11.88
CA VAL A 147 -0.47 4.73 -11.33
C VAL A 147 0.10 4.87 -9.93
N GLY A 148 0.97 5.83 -9.75
CA GLY A 148 1.62 6.08 -8.47
C GLY A 148 1.82 7.56 -8.18
N ASP A 149 2.21 7.87 -6.95
CA ASP A 149 2.55 9.24 -6.57
C ASP A 149 3.82 9.71 -7.29
N ARG A 150 3.94 11.02 -7.39
CA ARG A 150 5.06 11.70 -8.06
C ARG A 150 6.45 11.24 -7.59
N GLY A 151 6.60 10.98 -6.29
CA GLY A 151 7.85 10.52 -5.69
C GLY A 151 8.27 9.11 -6.10
N MET A 152 7.36 8.30 -6.62
CA MET A 152 7.61 6.90 -6.97
C MET A 152 8.24 6.72 -8.35
N VAL A 153 8.08 7.69 -9.26
CA VAL A 153 8.49 7.53 -10.65
C VAL A 153 9.72 8.37 -10.99
N THR A 154 10.87 7.83 -10.64
CA THR A 154 12.20 8.33 -11.05
C THR A 154 12.49 7.97 -12.50
N THR A 155 13.58 8.54 -13.05
CA THR A 155 14.05 8.18 -14.40
C THR A 155 14.35 6.68 -14.50
N ALA A 156 14.93 6.09 -13.46
CA ALA A 156 15.23 4.66 -13.41
C ALA A 156 13.96 3.80 -13.41
N ASN A 157 12.95 4.18 -12.61
CA ASN A 157 11.67 3.46 -12.58
C ASN A 157 10.91 3.57 -13.90
N ARG A 158 10.95 4.75 -14.56
CA ARG A 158 10.38 4.91 -15.91
C ARG A 158 11.04 3.99 -16.92
N ALA A 159 12.37 3.95 -16.94
CA ALA A 159 13.10 3.04 -17.81
C ALA A 159 12.73 1.57 -17.54
N GLY A 160 12.61 1.17 -16.27
CA GLY A 160 12.18 -0.16 -15.85
C GLY A 160 10.76 -0.53 -16.29
N LEU A 161 9.83 0.40 -16.19
CA LEU A 161 8.45 0.23 -16.68
C LEU A 161 8.40 0.09 -18.19
N THR A 162 9.09 0.96 -18.92
CA THR A 162 9.15 0.94 -20.39
C THR A 162 9.80 -0.34 -20.92
N ALA A 163 10.91 -0.79 -20.29
CA ALA A 163 11.58 -2.05 -20.66
C ALA A 163 10.67 -3.27 -20.54
N ARG A 164 9.74 -3.25 -19.59
CA ARG A 164 8.72 -4.28 -19.38
C ARG A 164 7.45 -4.07 -20.20
N ARG A 165 7.42 -3.05 -21.08
CA ARG A 165 6.24 -2.65 -21.86
C ARG A 165 5.03 -2.25 -21.02
N HIS A 166 5.27 -1.73 -19.82
CA HIS A 166 4.25 -1.14 -18.97
C HIS A 166 4.07 0.34 -19.27
N GLY A 167 2.82 0.83 -19.22
CA GLY A 167 2.51 2.24 -19.19
C GLY A 167 2.63 2.81 -17.77
N TYR A 168 2.65 4.14 -17.63
CA TYR A 168 2.59 4.79 -16.33
C TYR A 168 1.84 6.13 -16.40
N LEU A 169 1.17 6.45 -15.28
CA LEU A 169 0.52 7.72 -15.01
C LEU A 169 1.04 8.27 -13.69
N VAL A 170 1.63 9.46 -13.72
CA VAL A 170 2.20 10.11 -12.54
C VAL A 170 1.94 11.60 -12.54
N GLY A 171 1.83 12.20 -11.36
CA GLY A 171 1.73 13.64 -11.22
C GLY A 171 2.99 14.35 -11.71
N LEU A 172 2.85 15.38 -12.53
CA LEU A 172 3.95 16.21 -12.98
C LEU A 172 4.42 17.17 -11.87
N HIS A 173 5.72 17.44 -11.83
CA HIS A 173 6.24 18.57 -11.07
C HIS A 173 5.72 19.87 -11.69
N ARG A 174 5.01 20.66 -10.89
CA ARG A 174 4.73 22.04 -11.28
C ARG A 174 6.07 22.76 -11.38
N ALA A 175 6.51 23.08 -12.59
CA ALA A 175 7.69 23.93 -12.77
C ALA A 175 7.46 25.20 -11.94
N ARG A 176 8.40 25.54 -11.03
CA ARG A 176 8.41 26.87 -10.42
C ARG A 176 8.48 27.84 -11.60
N ARG A 177 7.42 28.61 -11.82
CA ARG A 177 7.56 29.81 -12.64
C ARG A 177 8.63 30.65 -11.96
N SER A 178 9.80 30.74 -12.57
CA SER A 178 10.72 31.83 -12.29
C SER A 178 9.97 33.11 -12.65
N SER A 179 9.56 33.85 -11.62
CA SER A 179 9.07 35.22 -11.84
C SER A 179 10.22 36.02 -12.43
N PRO A 180 9.96 36.86 -13.43
CA PRO A 180 10.96 37.76 -14.02
C PRO A 180 11.46 38.76 -13.01
#